data_3db27b4067640794cfeda9f41ba76de2
#
_entry.id   3db27b4067640794cfeda9f41ba76de2
#
_cell.length_a   1.000
_cell.length_b   1.000
_cell.length_c   1.000
_cell.angle_alpha   90.00
_cell.angle_beta   90.00
_cell.angle_gamma   90.00
#
_symmetry.space_group_name_H-M   'P 1'
#
loop_
_entity.id
_entity.type
_entity.pdbx_description
1 polymer ?
#
loop_
_entity_poly.entity_id
_entity_poly.type
_entity_poly.pdbx_seq_one_letter_code
_entity_poly.pdbx_strand_id
1 'polypeptide(L)'
;MKRIPESEAISEMADARRFNEFMGSNRFRQQEYRELAQRVAALGVPDGGKVLDVGTGTGFVAIAVATALRERGVQVVGLDLSTAMLSLAAENVQRAGLNGAITWREGNAYAMPFADGEFDAVMSNDSLHHWEDPVQIFNEIARVVKPEGAYFIHDSRRLEQWWPRLFAWGIGLTIPADFRVHYWGSIHSSYTPEELETLVARSRLSGWRVEAGFMEVAVVRGNDTEV
;
A
#
# COMPACT_ATOMS: atom_id res chain seq x y z
N MET A 1 -19.47 -5.01 -12.38
CA MET A 1 -19.46 -6.29 -11.59
C MET A 1 -19.53 -5.90 -10.11
N LYS A 2 -20.35 -6.57 -9.28
CA LYS A 2 -20.42 -6.23 -7.84
C LYS A 2 -19.10 -6.59 -7.17
N ARG A 3 -18.59 -5.71 -6.27
CA ARG A 3 -17.42 -5.98 -5.44
C ARG A 3 -17.67 -7.19 -4.54
N ILE A 4 -16.69 -8.06 -4.43
CA ILE A 4 -16.70 -9.20 -3.52
C ILE A 4 -15.57 -8.94 -2.51
N PRO A 5 -15.85 -8.59 -1.25
CA PRO A 5 -14.81 -8.37 -0.25
C PRO A 5 -13.92 -9.60 -0.10
N GLU A 6 -12.63 -9.41 -0.02
CA GLU A 6 -11.68 -10.45 0.34
C GLU A 6 -11.56 -10.50 1.84
N SER A 7 -11.63 -11.70 2.43
CA SER A 7 -11.42 -11.87 3.86
C SER A 7 -9.97 -11.61 4.25
N GLU A 8 -9.78 -11.06 5.43
CA GLU A 8 -8.56 -10.44 5.91
C GLU A 8 -7.29 -11.31 5.92
N ALA A 9 -6.24 -10.52 6.05
CA ALA A 9 -4.87 -10.74 6.50
C ALA A 9 -4.40 -12.20 6.67
N ILE A 10 -3.32 -12.50 5.95
CA ILE A 10 -2.52 -13.70 6.20
C ILE A 10 -2.01 -13.67 7.65
N SER A 11 -2.60 -14.51 8.52
CA SER A 11 -2.25 -14.58 9.94
C SER A 11 -1.28 -15.73 10.23
N GLU A 12 -1.33 -16.79 9.43
CA GLU A 12 -0.50 -17.98 9.61
C GLU A 12 0.91 -17.77 9.07
N MET A 13 1.93 -18.03 9.89
CA MET A 13 3.34 -17.82 9.53
C MET A 13 3.76 -18.61 8.27
N ALA A 14 3.22 -19.79 8.06
CA ALA A 14 3.54 -20.61 6.89
C ALA A 14 3.05 -19.95 5.58
N ASP A 15 1.86 -19.38 5.61
CA ASP A 15 1.27 -18.69 4.47
C ASP A 15 1.98 -17.35 4.22
N ALA A 16 2.30 -16.62 5.30
CA ALA A 16 3.09 -15.39 5.24
C ALA A 16 4.49 -15.64 4.62
N ARG A 17 5.17 -16.74 4.96
CA ARG A 17 6.46 -17.09 4.36
C ARG A 17 6.33 -17.39 2.86
N ARG A 18 5.35 -18.18 2.45
CA ARG A 18 5.10 -18.44 1.02
C ARG A 18 4.82 -17.16 0.24
N PHE A 19 3.97 -16.29 0.80
CA PHE A 19 3.68 -14.97 0.22
C PHE A 19 4.96 -14.13 0.10
N ASN A 20 5.76 -14.05 1.17
CA ASN A 20 7.01 -13.31 1.20
C ASN A 20 8.01 -13.81 0.13
N GLU A 21 8.17 -15.12 -0.02
CA GLU A 21 9.04 -15.72 -1.03
C GLU A 21 8.56 -15.40 -2.45
N PHE A 22 7.27 -15.52 -2.71
CA PHE A 22 6.68 -15.18 -4.01
C PHE A 22 6.88 -13.71 -4.35
N MET A 23 6.55 -12.80 -3.44
CA MET A 23 6.70 -11.35 -3.65
C MET A 23 8.16 -10.93 -3.77
N GLY A 24 9.05 -11.50 -2.95
CA GLY A 24 10.47 -11.18 -2.95
C GLY A 24 11.23 -11.68 -4.18
N SER A 25 10.80 -12.81 -4.76
CA SER A 25 11.43 -13.40 -5.95
C SER A 25 10.91 -12.84 -7.28
N ASN A 26 9.76 -12.17 -7.27
CA ASN A 26 9.10 -11.68 -8.48
C ASN A 26 9.75 -10.36 -8.96
N ARG A 27 10.48 -10.42 -10.09
CA ARG A 27 11.19 -9.26 -10.66
C ARG A 27 10.25 -8.12 -11.07
N PHE A 28 9.03 -8.42 -11.52
CA PHE A 28 8.04 -7.40 -11.88
C PHE A 28 7.57 -6.65 -10.62
N ARG A 29 7.28 -7.36 -9.52
CA ARG A 29 6.94 -6.75 -8.24
C ARG A 29 8.08 -5.89 -7.69
N GLN A 30 9.33 -6.34 -7.80
CA GLN A 30 10.49 -5.56 -7.38
C GLN A 30 10.65 -4.25 -8.18
N GLN A 31 10.30 -4.25 -9.46
CA GLN A 31 10.29 -3.05 -10.28
C GLN A 31 9.15 -2.11 -9.87
N GLU A 32 7.96 -2.64 -9.71
CA GLU A 32 6.78 -1.91 -9.22
C GLU A 32 7.07 -1.23 -7.87
N TYR A 33 7.66 -1.93 -6.90
CA TYR A 33 8.02 -1.34 -5.61
C TYR A 33 8.99 -0.16 -5.74
N ARG A 34 9.93 -0.21 -6.69
CA ARG A 34 10.82 0.93 -6.97
C ARG A 34 10.08 2.12 -7.56
N GLU A 35 9.13 1.88 -8.47
CA GLU A 35 8.30 2.92 -9.08
C GLU A 35 7.38 3.57 -8.03
N LEU A 36 6.74 2.78 -7.18
CA LEU A 36 5.96 3.29 -6.05
C LEU A 36 6.82 4.13 -5.10
N ALA A 37 8.04 3.66 -4.79
CA ALA A 37 8.96 4.40 -3.93
C ALA A 37 9.37 5.76 -4.54
N GLN A 38 9.55 5.83 -5.86
CA GLN A 38 9.82 7.10 -6.56
C GLN A 38 8.61 8.04 -6.48
N ARG A 39 7.40 7.53 -6.62
CA ARG A 39 6.18 8.32 -6.44
C ARG A 39 6.06 8.88 -5.03
N VAL A 40 6.31 8.04 -4.01
CA VAL A 40 6.32 8.49 -2.60
C VAL A 40 7.41 9.53 -2.36
N ALA A 41 8.60 9.35 -2.94
CA ALA A 41 9.69 10.32 -2.83
C ALA A 41 9.34 11.69 -3.46
N ALA A 42 8.52 11.70 -4.52
CA ALA A 42 8.04 12.91 -5.19
C ALA A 42 6.93 13.65 -4.41
N LEU A 43 6.34 13.06 -3.36
CA LEU A 43 5.31 13.70 -2.55
C LEU A 43 5.77 14.93 -1.75
N GLY A 44 7.08 15.23 -1.75
CA GLY A 44 7.60 16.40 -1.03
C GLY A 44 7.88 16.16 0.46
N VAL A 45 8.10 14.92 0.88
CA VAL A 45 8.52 14.61 2.27
C VAL A 45 9.79 15.40 2.60
N PRO A 46 9.85 16.17 3.71
CA PRO A 46 11.05 16.93 4.07
C PRO A 46 12.21 16.01 4.51
N ASP A 47 13.44 16.55 4.50
CA ASP A 47 14.60 15.85 5.04
C ASP A 47 14.41 15.59 6.55
N GLY A 48 14.71 14.39 6.99
CA GLY A 48 14.42 13.94 8.35
C GLY A 48 12.94 13.69 8.65
N GLY A 49 12.06 13.78 7.65
CA GLY A 49 10.63 13.57 7.80
C GLY A 49 10.24 12.14 8.11
N LYS A 50 8.95 11.91 8.34
CA LYS A 50 8.38 10.59 8.67
C LYS A 50 7.34 10.16 7.64
N VAL A 51 7.42 8.92 7.19
CA VAL A 51 6.46 8.27 6.29
C VAL A 51 5.82 7.09 7.00
N LEU A 52 4.49 6.98 6.95
CA LEU A 52 3.74 5.80 7.41
C LEU A 52 3.35 4.94 6.22
N ASP A 53 3.57 3.63 6.33
CA ASP A 53 3.07 2.61 5.39
C ASP A 53 1.97 1.79 6.08
N VAL A 54 0.71 1.96 5.62
CA VAL A 54 -0.49 1.33 6.21
C VAL A 54 -0.78 0.02 5.50
N GLY A 55 -0.78 -1.09 6.24
CA GLY A 55 -0.86 -2.43 5.68
C GLY A 55 0.46 -2.83 5.02
N THR A 56 1.57 -2.61 5.73
CA THR A 56 2.93 -2.77 5.19
C THR A 56 3.29 -4.21 4.78
N GLY A 57 2.55 -5.21 5.26
CA GLY A 57 2.78 -6.61 4.97
C GLY A 57 4.21 -7.03 5.32
N THR A 58 4.89 -7.66 4.37
CA THR A 58 6.29 -8.10 4.54
C THR A 58 7.33 -6.99 4.26
N GLY A 59 6.89 -5.73 4.14
CA GLY A 59 7.72 -4.53 4.17
C GLY A 59 8.45 -4.19 2.88
N PHE A 60 8.18 -4.81 1.75
CA PHE A 60 8.93 -4.56 0.51
C PHE A 60 8.80 -3.12 0.00
N VAL A 61 7.60 -2.53 0.05
CA VAL A 61 7.40 -1.13 -0.36
C VAL A 61 8.06 -0.18 0.63
N ALA A 62 7.88 -0.40 1.94
CA ALA A 62 8.56 0.37 2.99
C ALA A 62 10.10 0.35 2.83
N ILE A 63 10.68 -0.81 2.49
CA ILE A 63 12.11 -0.97 2.22
C ILE A 63 12.53 -0.20 0.96
N ALA A 64 11.74 -0.24 -0.10
CA ALA A 64 12.01 0.50 -1.33
C ALA A 64 11.98 2.02 -1.08
N VAL A 65 10.98 2.51 -0.31
CA VAL A 65 10.85 3.93 0.08
C VAL A 65 12.00 4.37 0.97
N ALA A 66 12.34 3.58 2.01
CA ALA A 66 13.49 3.88 2.88
C ALA A 66 14.82 3.91 2.10
N THR A 67 14.96 3.05 1.09
CA THR A 67 16.12 3.05 0.18
C THR A 67 16.18 4.32 -0.64
N ALA A 68 15.06 4.71 -1.28
CA ALA A 68 14.97 5.88 -2.14
C ALA A 68 15.21 7.20 -1.37
N LEU A 69 14.79 7.25 -0.12
CA LEU A 69 14.89 8.44 0.75
C LEU A 69 16.04 8.39 1.75
N ARG A 70 16.95 7.43 1.63
CA ARG A 70 18.03 7.17 2.60
C ARG A 70 18.90 8.40 2.86
N GLU A 71 19.35 9.08 1.80
CA GLU A 71 20.24 10.24 1.90
C GLU A 71 19.56 11.45 2.54
N ARG A 72 18.23 11.48 2.54
CA ARG A 72 17.40 12.52 3.14
C ARG A 72 17.08 12.25 4.61
N GLY A 73 17.54 11.14 5.16
CA GLY A 73 17.33 10.77 6.58
C GLY A 73 15.87 10.54 6.95
N VAL A 74 15.00 10.25 5.99
CA VAL A 74 13.57 10.01 6.22
C VAL A 74 13.38 8.71 6.99
N GLN A 75 12.54 8.74 8.02
CA GLN A 75 12.14 7.58 8.80
C GLN A 75 10.86 6.97 8.24
N VAL A 76 10.84 5.65 8.07
CA VAL A 76 9.63 4.93 7.63
C VAL A 76 9.07 4.14 8.80
N VAL A 77 7.76 4.19 8.99
CA VAL A 77 7.02 3.36 9.95
C VAL A 77 6.08 2.46 9.17
N GLY A 78 6.21 1.15 9.34
CA GLY A 78 5.27 0.18 8.76
C GLY A 78 4.25 -0.27 9.80
N LEU A 79 2.97 -0.11 9.50
CA LEU A 79 1.84 -0.57 10.31
C LEU A 79 1.20 -1.80 9.66
N ASP A 80 1.01 -2.86 10.42
CA ASP A 80 0.25 -4.04 9.99
C ASP A 80 -0.46 -4.69 11.17
N LEU A 81 -1.55 -5.38 10.89
CA LEU A 81 -2.31 -6.14 11.88
C LEU A 81 -1.65 -7.51 12.17
N SER A 82 -0.91 -8.06 11.19
CA SER A 82 -0.31 -9.39 11.24
C SER A 82 1.10 -9.35 11.82
N THR A 83 1.28 -9.90 13.02
CA THR A 83 2.61 -10.11 13.63
C THR A 83 3.50 -11.03 12.78
N ALA A 84 2.90 -11.99 12.05
CA ALA A 84 3.63 -12.86 11.14
C ALA A 84 4.24 -12.07 9.98
N MET A 85 3.47 -11.14 9.38
CA MET A 85 3.97 -10.24 8.34
C MET A 85 5.09 -9.34 8.87
N LEU A 86 4.90 -8.69 10.02
CA LEU A 86 5.90 -7.81 10.63
C LEU A 86 7.20 -8.55 11.00
N SER A 87 7.12 -9.82 11.41
CA SER A 87 8.30 -10.63 11.63
C SER A 87 9.13 -10.81 10.36
N LEU A 88 8.47 -11.09 9.24
CA LEU A 88 9.12 -11.21 7.94
C LEU A 88 9.62 -9.87 7.41
N ALA A 89 8.91 -8.78 7.66
CA ALA A 89 9.37 -7.43 7.35
C ALA A 89 10.69 -7.09 8.08
N ALA A 90 10.79 -7.49 9.36
CA ALA A 90 12.02 -7.34 10.13
C ALA A 90 13.19 -8.19 9.56
N GLU A 91 12.93 -9.40 9.08
CA GLU A 91 13.94 -10.21 8.38
C GLU A 91 14.36 -9.54 7.05
N ASN A 92 13.39 -9.02 6.27
CA ASN A 92 13.65 -8.39 4.98
C ASN A 92 14.47 -7.10 5.10
N VAL A 93 14.17 -6.24 6.08
CA VAL A 93 14.94 -4.99 6.32
C VAL A 93 16.38 -5.28 6.70
N GLN A 94 16.64 -6.36 7.47
CA GLN A 94 17.99 -6.80 7.79
C GLN A 94 18.75 -7.23 6.54
N ARG A 95 18.12 -8.02 5.66
CA ARG A 95 18.71 -8.45 4.38
C ARG A 95 19.01 -7.26 3.45
N ALA A 96 18.18 -6.22 3.52
CA ALA A 96 18.38 -4.97 2.76
C ALA A 96 19.46 -4.05 3.35
N GLY A 97 19.99 -4.32 4.54
CA GLY A 97 21.00 -3.47 5.21
C GLY A 97 20.45 -2.11 5.66
N LEU A 98 19.14 -2.05 5.97
CA LEU A 98 18.42 -0.82 6.37
C LEU A 98 18.02 -0.85 7.85
N ASN A 99 18.78 -1.54 8.69
CA ASN A 99 18.52 -1.59 10.12
C ASN A 99 18.46 -0.17 10.72
N GLY A 100 17.37 0.13 11.45
CA GLY A 100 17.15 1.43 12.08
C GLY A 100 16.52 2.50 11.18
N ALA A 101 16.39 2.29 9.86
CA ALA A 101 15.69 3.20 8.97
C ALA A 101 14.16 2.97 8.95
N ILE A 102 13.71 1.80 9.36
CA ILE A 102 12.30 1.42 9.39
C ILE A 102 11.95 0.91 10.78
N THR A 103 10.80 1.36 11.30
CA THR A 103 10.19 0.87 12.54
C THR A 103 8.90 0.13 12.20
N TRP A 104 8.72 -1.06 12.77
CA TRP A 104 7.51 -1.85 12.60
C TRP A 104 6.58 -1.67 13.79
N ARG A 105 5.29 -1.47 13.52
CA ARG A 105 4.25 -1.30 14.53
C ARG A 105 3.09 -2.24 14.23
N GLU A 106 2.79 -3.11 15.19
CA GLU A 106 1.53 -3.86 15.18
C GLU A 106 0.37 -2.92 15.54
N GLY A 107 -0.70 -2.95 14.75
CA GLY A 107 -1.87 -2.13 15.01
C GLY A 107 -2.94 -2.23 13.94
N ASN A 108 -4.14 -1.82 14.35
CA ASN A 108 -5.31 -1.80 13.48
C ASN A 108 -5.40 -0.46 12.74
N ALA A 109 -5.50 -0.48 11.41
CA ALA A 109 -5.65 0.71 10.58
C ALA A 109 -6.95 1.50 10.88
N TYR A 110 -7.96 0.87 11.45
CA TYR A 110 -9.20 1.53 11.88
C TYR A 110 -9.05 2.39 13.16
N ALA A 111 -7.94 2.22 13.89
CA ALA A 111 -7.60 2.98 15.09
C ALA A 111 -6.08 3.00 15.24
N MET A 112 -5.41 3.79 14.41
CA MET A 112 -3.95 3.80 14.33
C MET A 112 -3.32 4.30 15.63
N PRO A 113 -2.31 3.59 16.20
CA PRO A 113 -1.69 3.93 17.47
C PRO A 113 -0.64 5.05 17.32
N PHE A 114 -1.03 6.15 16.66
CA PHE A 114 -0.19 7.32 16.38
C PHE A 114 -0.90 8.61 16.77
N ALA A 115 -0.11 9.66 17.03
CA ALA A 115 -0.64 10.99 17.33
C ALA A 115 -1.22 11.67 16.08
N ASP A 116 -2.08 12.66 16.30
CA ASP A 116 -2.59 13.52 15.23
C ASP A 116 -1.43 14.30 14.60
N GLY A 117 -1.37 14.33 13.27
CA GLY A 117 -0.35 15.05 12.52
C GLY A 117 1.08 14.56 12.75
N GLU A 118 1.28 13.27 13.01
CA GLU A 118 2.60 12.71 13.27
C GLU A 118 3.45 12.55 11.99
N PHE A 119 2.83 12.29 10.84
CA PHE A 119 3.52 11.91 9.61
C PHE A 119 3.51 13.01 8.54
N ASP A 120 4.64 13.18 7.85
CA ASP A 120 4.77 14.06 6.69
C ASP A 120 4.11 13.47 5.46
N ALA A 121 4.14 12.14 5.33
CA ALA A 121 3.38 11.43 4.32
C ALA A 121 2.83 10.10 4.84
N VAL A 122 1.72 9.67 4.27
CA VAL A 122 1.12 8.33 4.50
C VAL A 122 0.99 7.63 3.16
N MET A 123 1.45 6.39 3.09
CA MET A 123 1.25 5.52 1.93
C MET A 123 0.54 4.23 2.33
N SER A 124 -0.07 3.59 1.34
CA SER A 124 -0.58 2.22 1.42
C SER A 124 -0.49 1.60 0.04
N ASN A 125 -0.15 0.32 -0.04
CA ASN A 125 -0.10 -0.40 -1.30
C ASN A 125 -0.72 -1.80 -1.18
N ASP A 126 -1.60 -2.16 -2.12
CA ASP A 126 -2.28 -3.46 -2.17
C ASP A 126 -2.94 -3.85 -0.83
N SER A 127 -3.55 -2.88 -0.12
CA SER A 127 -4.20 -3.09 1.18
C SER A 127 -5.66 -2.60 1.19
N LEU A 128 -5.98 -1.55 0.40
CA LEU A 128 -7.29 -0.91 0.37
C LEU A 128 -8.42 -1.92 0.03
N HIS A 129 -8.17 -2.90 -0.82
CA HIS A 129 -9.17 -3.89 -1.23
C HIS A 129 -9.59 -4.84 -0.08
N HIS A 130 -8.79 -4.93 0.99
CA HIS A 130 -9.12 -5.67 2.22
C HIS A 130 -9.96 -4.84 3.21
N TRP A 131 -10.03 -3.50 3.05
CA TRP A 131 -10.71 -2.67 4.03
C TRP A 131 -12.24 -2.80 3.94
N GLU A 132 -12.87 -3.19 5.05
CA GLU A 132 -14.33 -3.31 5.13
C GLU A 132 -15.00 -1.93 5.12
N ASP A 133 -14.45 -0.97 5.88
CA ASP A 133 -14.85 0.43 5.88
C ASP A 133 -13.68 1.36 5.53
N PRO A 134 -13.41 1.59 4.23
CA PRO A 134 -12.34 2.48 3.80
C PRO A 134 -12.48 3.91 4.31
N VAL A 135 -13.71 4.39 4.51
CA VAL A 135 -13.96 5.76 4.99
C VAL A 135 -13.39 5.96 6.39
N GLN A 136 -13.51 4.96 7.27
CA GLN A 136 -12.93 5.03 8.60
C GLN A 136 -11.39 5.08 8.53
N ILE A 137 -10.76 4.27 7.68
CA ILE A 137 -9.29 4.27 7.52
C ILE A 137 -8.82 5.57 6.87
N PHE A 138 -9.53 6.09 5.88
CA PHE A 138 -9.25 7.42 5.32
C PHE A 138 -9.32 8.53 6.38
N ASN A 139 -10.27 8.44 7.33
CA ASN A 139 -10.36 9.38 8.44
C ASN A 139 -9.18 9.27 9.41
N GLU A 140 -8.68 8.06 9.64
CA GLU A 140 -7.46 7.83 10.43
C GLU A 140 -6.21 8.35 9.69
N ILE A 141 -6.09 8.12 8.39
CA ILE A 141 -5.03 8.71 7.56
C ILE A 141 -5.07 10.23 7.66
N ALA A 142 -6.26 10.85 7.51
CA ALA A 142 -6.43 12.30 7.65
C ALA A 142 -6.06 12.82 9.05
N ARG A 143 -6.21 12.00 10.10
CA ARG A 143 -5.84 12.36 11.47
C ARG A 143 -4.33 12.31 11.68
N VAL A 144 -3.67 11.25 11.20
CA VAL A 144 -2.25 11.03 11.49
C VAL A 144 -1.31 11.78 10.54
N VAL A 145 -1.77 12.16 9.35
CA VAL A 145 -1.00 12.98 8.42
C VAL A 145 -1.01 14.45 8.88
N LYS A 146 0.11 15.15 8.72
CA LYS A 146 0.19 16.59 8.98
C LYS A 146 -0.78 17.38 8.09
N PRO A 147 -1.26 18.57 8.50
CA PRO A 147 -2.17 19.39 7.70
C PRO A 147 -1.68 19.63 6.26
N GLU A 148 -0.38 19.88 6.08
CA GLU A 148 0.27 20.07 4.78
C GLU A 148 0.95 18.79 4.27
N GLY A 149 0.74 17.66 4.96
CA GLY A 149 1.33 16.37 4.59
C GLY A 149 0.67 15.77 3.36
N ALA A 150 1.32 14.77 2.79
CA ALA A 150 0.90 14.10 1.58
C ALA A 150 0.38 12.68 1.86
N TYR A 151 -0.33 12.10 0.90
CA TYR A 151 -0.64 10.67 0.94
C TYR A 151 -0.72 10.06 -0.45
N PHE A 152 -0.42 8.77 -0.50
CA PHE A 152 -0.45 7.95 -1.70
C PHE A 152 -1.00 6.57 -1.35
N ILE A 153 -2.28 6.34 -1.64
CA ILE A 153 -2.98 5.08 -1.36
C ILE A 153 -3.22 4.40 -2.70
N HIS A 154 -2.42 3.38 -2.98
CA HIS A 154 -2.40 2.67 -4.26
C HIS A 154 -2.95 1.26 -4.12
N ASP A 155 -3.70 0.82 -5.11
CA ASP A 155 -4.25 -0.54 -5.14
C ASP A 155 -4.56 -0.97 -6.58
N SER A 156 -4.75 -2.27 -6.77
CA SER A 156 -5.38 -2.81 -7.96
C SER A 156 -6.76 -2.19 -8.18
N ARG A 157 -7.19 -2.04 -9.43
CA ARG A 157 -8.55 -1.60 -9.74
C ARG A 157 -9.43 -2.75 -10.18
N ARG A 158 -10.74 -2.68 -9.87
CA ARG A 158 -11.70 -3.63 -10.41
C ARG A 158 -11.92 -3.39 -11.90
N LEU A 159 -11.71 -4.44 -12.69
CA LEU A 159 -11.80 -4.39 -14.15
C LEU A 159 -13.24 -4.69 -14.60
N GLU A 160 -13.98 -3.67 -15.03
CA GLU A 160 -15.35 -3.83 -15.47
C GLU A 160 -15.46 -4.21 -16.94
N GLN A 161 -14.55 -3.73 -17.79
CA GLN A 161 -14.53 -4.00 -19.22
C GLN A 161 -13.92 -5.37 -19.52
N TRP A 162 -14.38 -6.00 -20.62
CA TRP A 162 -13.96 -7.36 -20.96
C TRP A 162 -12.48 -7.45 -21.42
N TRP A 163 -11.96 -6.43 -22.07
CA TRP A 163 -10.62 -6.46 -22.64
C TRP A 163 -9.48 -6.30 -21.59
N PRO A 164 -9.58 -5.45 -20.55
CA PRO A 164 -8.61 -5.50 -19.46
C PRO A 164 -8.68 -6.82 -18.69
N ARG A 165 -9.86 -7.42 -18.58
CA ARG A 165 -10.02 -8.75 -17.95
C ARG A 165 -9.33 -9.85 -18.74
N LEU A 166 -9.34 -9.77 -20.08
CA LEU A 166 -8.60 -10.72 -20.92
C LEU A 166 -7.08 -10.59 -20.70
N PHE A 167 -6.58 -9.36 -20.57
CA PHE A 167 -5.18 -9.10 -20.25
C PHE A 167 -4.82 -9.61 -18.86
N ALA A 168 -5.63 -9.31 -17.83
CA ALA A 168 -5.46 -9.83 -16.48
C ALA A 168 -5.50 -11.37 -16.45
N TRP A 169 -6.34 -11.99 -17.28
CA TRP A 169 -6.36 -13.45 -17.43
C TRP A 169 -5.02 -13.98 -17.97
N GLY A 170 -4.46 -13.32 -18.99
CA GLY A 170 -3.13 -13.67 -19.52
C GLY A 170 -2.03 -13.57 -18.45
N ILE A 171 -2.03 -12.51 -17.63
CA ILE A 171 -1.11 -12.39 -16.48
C ILE A 171 -1.36 -13.52 -15.48
N GLY A 172 -2.61 -13.81 -15.15
CA GLY A 172 -2.99 -14.87 -14.23
C GLY A 172 -2.44 -16.25 -14.61
N LEU A 173 -2.21 -16.52 -15.90
CA LEU A 173 -1.57 -17.77 -16.34
C LEU A 173 -0.09 -17.87 -15.96
N THR A 174 0.59 -16.75 -15.74
CA THR A 174 2.00 -16.70 -15.32
C THR A 174 2.17 -16.83 -13.80
N ILE A 175 1.08 -16.71 -13.04
CA ILE A 175 1.07 -16.79 -11.58
C ILE A 175 0.93 -18.26 -11.15
N PRO A 176 1.71 -18.75 -10.17
CA PRO A 176 1.55 -20.08 -9.59
C PRO A 176 0.10 -20.34 -9.14
N ALA A 177 -0.38 -21.58 -9.29
CA ALA A 177 -1.80 -21.92 -9.12
C ALA A 177 -2.34 -21.58 -7.72
N ASP A 178 -1.52 -21.76 -6.69
CA ASP A 178 -1.81 -21.45 -5.27
C ASP A 178 -1.98 -19.95 -5.01
N PHE A 179 -1.25 -19.08 -5.74
CA PHE A 179 -1.38 -17.61 -5.65
C PHE A 179 -2.43 -17.03 -6.59
N ARG A 180 -2.91 -17.79 -7.58
CA ARG A 180 -3.89 -17.30 -8.56
C ARG A 180 -5.24 -16.96 -7.95
N VAL A 181 -5.63 -17.66 -6.89
CA VAL A 181 -6.87 -17.38 -6.16
C VAL A 181 -6.78 -15.99 -5.50
N HIS A 182 -5.67 -15.66 -4.86
CA HIS A 182 -5.43 -14.34 -4.27
C HIS A 182 -5.39 -13.23 -5.34
N TYR A 183 -4.70 -13.46 -6.46
CA TYR A 183 -4.67 -12.51 -7.56
C TYR A 183 -6.06 -12.13 -8.08
N TRP A 184 -6.93 -13.12 -8.28
CA TRP A 184 -8.31 -12.86 -8.69
C TRP A 184 -9.16 -12.31 -7.55
N GLY A 185 -8.92 -12.74 -6.31
CA GLY A 185 -9.54 -12.18 -5.11
C GLY A 185 -9.31 -10.68 -5.04
N SER A 186 -8.05 -10.23 -5.11
CA SER A 186 -7.69 -8.81 -5.05
C SER A 186 -8.36 -7.99 -6.16
N ILE A 187 -8.35 -8.46 -7.44
CA ILE A 187 -9.05 -7.77 -8.54
C ILE A 187 -10.56 -7.66 -8.28
N HIS A 188 -11.20 -8.71 -7.73
CA HIS A 188 -12.64 -8.70 -7.48
C HIS A 188 -13.04 -7.89 -6.25
N SER A 189 -12.17 -7.79 -5.27
CA SER A 189 -12.37 -7.00 -4.05
C SER A 189 -11.96 -5.52 -4.20
N SER A 190 -11.21 -5.18 -5.25
CA SER A 190 -10.79 -3.81 -5.55
C SER A 190 -11.96 -2.88 -5.91
N TYR A 191 -11.70 -1.60 -5.88
CA TYR A 191 -12.66 -0.55 -6.21
C TYR A 191 -12.51 -0.09 -7.66
N THR A 192 -13.59 0.46 -8.24
CA THR A 192 -13.49 1.29 -9.46
C THR A 192 -13.08 2.71 -9.06
N PRO A 193 -12.55 3.51 -9.99
CA PRO A 193 -12.23 4.91 -9.72
C PRO A 193 -13.44 5.69 -9.17
N GLU A 194 -14.62 5.51 -9.74
CA GLU A 194 -15.84 6.21 -9.35
C GLU A 194 -16.35 5.81 -7.95
N GLU A 195 -16.22 4.53 -7.60
CA GLU A 195 -16.51 4.07 -6.25
C GLU A 195 -15.54 4.66 -5.24
N LEU A 196 -14.25 4.72 -5.62
CA LEU A 196 -13.20 5.26 -4.76
C LEU A 196 -13.38 6.77 -4.53
N GLU A 197 -13.69 7.54 -5.59
CA GLU A 197 -14.05 8.96 -5.47
C GLU A 197 -15.21 9.18 -4.51
N THR A 198 -16.27 8.34 -4.61
CA THR A 198 -17.43 8.41 -3.73
C THR A 198 -17.06 8.13 -2.26
N LEU A 199 -16.18 7.17 -2.02
CA LEU A 199 -15.74 6.80 -0.67
C LEU A 199 -14.84 7.90 -0.07
N VAL A 200 -13.88 8.41 -0.84
CA VAL A 200 -12.97 9.47 -0.39
C VAL A 200 -13.72 10.76 -0.10
N ALA A 201 -14.69 11.15 -0.94
CA ALA A 201 -15.53 12.33 -0.72
C ALA A 201 -16.35 12.27 0.58
N ARG A 202 -16.59 11.09 1.15
CA ARG A 202 -17.27 10.89 2.43
C ARG A 202 -16.32 10.92 3.63
N SER A 203 -15.02 10.96 3.39
CA SER A 203 -13.98 10.98 4.42
C SER A 203 -13.53 12.40 4.77
N ARG A 204 -12.60 12.51 5.73
CA ARG A 204 -11.93 13.76 6.12
C ARG A 204 -10.69 14.08 5.28
N LEU A 205 -10.31 13.24 4.34
CA LEU A 205 -9.20 13.50 3.45
C LEU A 205 -9.50 14.77 2.61
N SER A 206 -8.51 15.65 2.46
CA SER A 206 -8.65 16.90 1.72
C SER A 206 -7.59 17.03 0.64
N GLY A 207 -7.88 17.78 -0.43
CA GLY A 207 -6.93 17.99 -1.53
C GLY A 207 -6.59 16.72 -2.29
N TRP A 208 -7.48 15.75 -2.29
CA TRP A 208 -7.29 14.47 -2.96
C TRP A 208 -7.63 14.55 -4.45
N ARG A 209 -7.02 13.66 -5.20
CA ARG A 209 -7.44 13.24 -6.53
C ARG A 209 -7.38 11.72 -6.64
N VAL A 210 -8.21 11.15 -7.49
CA VAL A 210 -8.15 9.73 -7.85
C VAL A 210 -7.44 9.62 -9.18
N GLU A 211 -6.36 8.87 -9.22
CA GLU A 211 -5.63 8.51 -10.42
C GLU A 211 -5.97 7.08 -10.82
N ALA A 212 -6.24 6.85 -12.09
CA ALA A 212 -6.58 5.52 -12.61
C ALA A 212 -5.67 5.14 -13.76
N GLY A 213 -4.89 4.09 -13.54
CA GLY A 213 -4.13 3.41 -14.57
C GLY A 213 -4.92 2.28 -15.24
N PHE A 214 -4.22 1.45 -15.98
CA PHE A 214 -4.84 0.34 -16.70
C PHE A 214 -5.40 -0.73 -15.76
N MET A 215 -4.62 -1.14 -14.73
CA MET A 215 -4.99 -2.17 -13.74
C MET A 215 -4.93 -1.67 -12.30
N GLU A 216 -4.69 -0.40 -12.09
CA GLU A 216 -4.40 0.21 -10.80
C GLU A 216 -5.21 1.47 -10.59
N VAL A 217 -5.37 1.86 -9.34
CA VAL A 217 -6.03 3.08 -8.91
C VAL A 217 -5.29 3.64 -7.69
N ALA A 218 -5.22 4.96 -7.56
CA ALA A 218 -4.63 5.58 -6.39
C ALA A 218 -5.43 6.79 -5.93
N VAL A 219 -5.45 7.01 -4.61
CA VAL A 219 -5.88 8.27 -4.00
C VAL A 219 -4.63 9.03 -3.60
N VAL A 220 -4.49 10.23 -4.12
CA VAL A 220 -3.24 11.00 -4.01
C VAL A 220 -3.50 12.41 -3.52
N ARG A 221 -2.65 12.89 -2.62
CA ARG A 221 -2.41 14.29 -2.30
C ARG A 221 -0.90 14.51 -2.23
N GLY A 222 -0.39 15.46 -2.96
CA GLY A 222 1.03 15.82 -2.97
C GLY A 222 1.26 16.99 -3.90
N ASN A 223 2.48 17.48 -3.95
CA ASN A 223 2.85 18.53 -4.90
C ASN A 223 2.61 18.03 -6.33
N ASP A 224 1.89 18.82 -7.13
CA ASP A 224 1.65 18.53 -8.54
C ASP A 224 2.98 18.53 -9.31
N THR A 225 3.63 17.40 -9.35
CA THR A 225 4.60 17.12 -10.39
C THR A 225 3.90 16.20 -11.38
N GLU A 226 3.35 16.80 -12.43
CA GLU A 226 3.02 16.07 -13.66
C GLU A 226 4.27 15.28 -14.06
N VAL A 227 4.15 13.95 -14.11
CA VAL A 227 5.15 13.05 -14.70
C VAL A 227 4.70 12.69 -16.09
#